data_44c0a05b2c9fd8fef622875868c5064b
#
_entry.id   44c0a05b2c9fd8fef622875868c5064b
#
_cell.length_a   1.000
_cell.length_b   1.000
_cell.length_c   1.000
_cell.angle_alpha   90.00
_cell.angle_beta   90.00
_cell.angle_gamma   90.00
#
_symmetry.space_group_name_H-M   'P 1'
#
loop_
_entity.id
_entity.type
_entity.pdbx_description
1 polymer ?
#
loop_
_entity_poly.entity_id
_entity_poly.type
_entity_poly.pdbx_seq_one_letter_code
_entity_poly.pdbx_strand_id
1 'polypeptide(L)'
;MEDQMQITFVTFMLLLFPSPARGQYRDTTETSMMSYRKGHLEMQGSRLSNEEVRILVGDDYAKYCRGRKQRTAGCILTPIGACTLGASIYLSYVGLITTVFGKPAPLYAGIALNVAGGGILASGIATLCGSRSNLRQIASGYNSGKTGTKVSFSPAENGIGIAVRF
;
A
#
# COMPACT_ATOMS: atom_id res chain seq x y z
N MET A 1 7.26 -34.81 -15.28
CA MET A 1 7.38 -34.20 -13.93
C MET A 1 7.58 -32.70 -13.97
N GLU A 2 8.26 -32.14 -14.97
CA GLU A 2 8.48 -30.69 -15.12
C GLU A 2 7.19 -29.92 -15.35
N ASP A 3 6.28 -30.40 -16.18
CA ASP A 3 5.02 -29.71 -16.51
C ASP A 3 4.08 -29.54 -15.30
N GLN A 4 4.04 -30.50 -14.40
CA GLN A 4 3.22 -30.44 -13.19
C GLN A 4 3.74 -29.37 -12.21
N MET A 5 5.05 -29.16 -12.18
CA MET A 5 5.69 -28.19 -11.29
C MET A 5 5.49 -26.77 -11.80
N GLN A 6 5.49 -26.55 -13.12
CA GLN A 6 5.18 -25.25 -13.74
C GLN A 6 3.73 -24.84 -13.50
N ILE A 7 2.78 -25.75 -13.65
CA ILE A 7 1.36 -25.48 -13.42
C ILE A 7 1.12 -25.11 -11.95
N THR A 8 1.74 -25.82 -11.02
CA THR A 8 1.60 -25.53 -9.59
C THR A 8 2.17 -24.16 -9.21
N PHE A 9 3.31 -23.76 -9.82
CA PHE A 9 3.93 -22.47 -9.58
C PHE A 9 3.09 -21.31 -10.13
N VAL A 10 2.55 -21.45 -11.33
CA VAL A 10 1.67 -20.46 -11.96
C VAL A 10 0.36 -20.31 -11.18
N THR A 11 -0.21 -21.42 -10.71
CA THR A 11 -1.45 -21.41 -9.90
C THR A 11 -1.20 -20.74 -8.53
N PHE A 12 -0.06 -21.00 -7.90
CA PHE A 12 0.33 -20.34 -6.64
C PHE A 12 0.57 -18.84 -6.82
N MET A 13 1.16 -18.42 -7.94
CA MET A 13 1.33 -17.01 -8.30
C MET A 13 -0.01 -16.31 -8.54
N LEU A 14 -0.97 -16.98 -9.16
CA LEU A 14 -2.33 -16.43 -9.36
C LEU A 14 -3.12 -16.28 -8.06
N LEU A 15 -2.90 -17.16 -7.07
CA LEU A 15 -3.54 -17.08 -5.75
C LEU A 15 -2.95 -15.96 -4.86
N LEU A 16 -1.69 -15.55 -5.09
CA LEU A 16 -1.04 -14.46 -4.37
C LEU A 16 -1.51 -13.05 -4.81
N PHE A 17 -2.16 -12.95 -5.97
CA PHE A 17 -2.78 -11.71 -6.42
C PHE A 17 -4.30 -11.78 -6.23
N PRO A 18 -4.82 -11.44 -5.05
CA PRO A 18 -6.27 -11.34 -4.89
C PRO A 18 -6.78 -10.30 -5.88
N SER A 19 -7.58 -10.75 -6.83
CA SER A 19 -8.33 -9.87 -7.73
C SER A 19 -9.04 -8.82 -6.88
N PRO A 20 -8.88 -7.53 -7.17
CA PRO A 20 -9.60 -6.51 -6.43
C PRO A 20 -11.10 -6.73 -6.66
N ALA A 21 -11.77 -7.28 -5.65
CA ALA A 21 -13.22 -7.38 -5.62
C ALA A 21 -13.80 -5.99 -5.89
N ARG A 22 -14.48 -5.84 -7.01
CA ARG A 22 -15.20 -4.63 -7.39
C ARG A 22 -16.42 -4.47 -6.50
N GLY A 23 -16.22 -3.91 -5.32
CA GLY A 23 -17.30 -3.31 -4.55
C GLY A 23 -17.63 -1.95 -5.16
N GLN A 24 -18.55 -1.89 -6.11
CA GLN A 24 -19.18 -0.64 -6.53
C GLN A 24 -20.19 -0.24 -5.46
N TYR A 25 -19.73 0.53 -4.47
CA TYR A 25 -20.64 1.33 -3.66
C TYR A 25 -20.75 2.71 -4.33
N ARG A 26 -21.84 2.90 -5.05
CA ARG A 26 -22.19 4.16 -5.69
C ARG A 26 -23.06 4.93 -4.69
N ASP A 27 -22.41 5.67 -3.81
CA ASP A 27 -23.09 6.64 -2.97
C ASP A 27 -23.22 7.94 -3.76
N THR A 28 -24.44 8.18 -4.25
CA THR A 28 -24.84 9.41 -4.92
C THR A 28 -25.33 10.41 -3.86
N THR A 29 -24.41 10.99 -3.14
CA THR A 29 -24.68 12.23 -2.41
C THR A 29 -23.74 13.29 -2.96
N GLU A 30 -24.32 14.24 -3.69
CA GLU A 30 -23.66 15.39 -4.29
C GLU A 30 -23.10 16.32 -3.22
N THR A 31 -21.97 15.98 -2.69
CA THR A 31 -21.16 16.92 -1.93
C THR A 31 -19.78 16.88 -2.56
N SER A 32 -19.20 18.04 -2.83
CA SER A 32 -17.87 18.22 -3.41
C SER A 32 -16.76 17.69 -2.49
N MET A 33 -16.94 16.45 -2.00
CA MET A 33 -16.03 15.77 -1.09
C MET A 33 -14.90 15.12 -1.86
N MET A 34 -13.70 15.29 -1.34
CA MET A 34 -12.52 14.61 -1.85
C MET A 34 -12.49 13.18 -1.32
N SER A 35 -12.34 12.21 -2.22
CA SER A 35 -12.22 10.79 -1.87
C SER A 35 -10.89 10.21 -2.35
N TYR A 36 -10.37 9.23 -1.59
CA TYR A 36 -9.21 8.45 -2.02
C TYR A 36 -9.69 7.14 -2.64
N ARG A 37 -9.53 6.99 -3.95
CA ARG A 37 -9.95 5.80 -4.68
C ARG A 37 -8.86 5.33 -5.64
N LYS A 38 -8.64 4.02 -5.70
CA LYS A 38 -7.66 3.37 -6.61
C LYS A 38 -6.25 4.01 -6.58
N GLY A 39 -5.88 4.67 -5.46
CA GLY A 39 -4.56 5.30 -5.29
C GLY A 39 -4.44 6.71 -5.85
N HIS A 40 -5.55 7.35 -6.15
CA HIS A 40 -5.65 8.74 -6.56
C HIS A 40 -6.65 9.48 -5.67
N LEU A 41 -6.53 10.80 -5.63
CA LEU A 41 -7.56 11.65 -5.08
C LEU A 41 -8.59 11.93 -6.18
N GLU A 42 -9.85 11.73 -5.87
CA GLU A 42 -10.98 11.95 -6.76
C GLU A 42 -11.92 12.97 -6.12
N MET A 43 -12.50 13.85 -6.92
CA MET A 43 -13.57 14.76 -6.52
C MET A 43 -14.69 14.66 -7.55
N GLN A 44 -15.92 14.47 -7.09
CA GLN A 44 -17.09 14.30 -7.97
C GLN A 44 -16.91 13.18 -9.02
N GLY A 45 -16.18 12.11 -8.66
CA GLY A 45 -15.94 10.99 -9.56
C GLY A 45 -14.85 11.20 -10.61
N SER A 46 -14.27 12.42 -10.70
CA SER A 46 -13.15 12.72 -11.57
C SER A 46 -11.82 12.68 -10.80
N ARG A 47 -10.80 12.18 -11.47
CA ARG A 47 -9.44 12.13 -10.92
C ARG A 47 -8.84 13.53 -10.93
N LEU A 48 -8.36 13.98 -9.77
CA LEU A 48 -7.66 15.25 -9.63
C LEU A 48 -6.26 15.20 -10.25
N SER A 49 -5.93 16.24 -11.00
CA SER A 49 -4.57 16.48 -11.49
C SER A 49 -3.65 16.95 -10.36
N ASN A 50 -2.32 16.90 -10.58
CA ASN A 50 -1.37 17.35 -9.55
C ASN A 50 -1.51 18.84 -9.23
N GLU A 51 -1.86 19.66 -10.22
CA GLU A 51 -2.03 21.11 -10.05
C GLU A 51 -3.29 21.42 -9.25
N GLU A 52 -4.40 20.74 -9.57
CA GLU A 52 -5.64 20.86 -8.80
C GLU A 52 -5.45 20.45 -7.34
N VAL A 53 -4.77 19.33 -7.10
CA VAL A 53 -4.43 18.90 -5.73
C VAL A 53 -3.58 19.96 -5.03
N ARG A 54 -2.60 20.56 -5.71
CA ARG A 54 -1.74 21.59 -5.14
C ARG A 54 -2.55 22.82 -4.70
N ILE A 55 -3.51 23.23 -5.52
CA ILE A 55 -4.38 24.39 -5.21
C ILE A 55 -5.34 24.06 -4.06
N LEU A 56 -5.92 22.84 -4.05
CA LEU A 56 -6.94 22.44 -3.10
C LEU A 56 -6.37 22.09 -1.71
N VAL A 57 -5.19 21.47 -1.68
CA VAL A 57 -4.58 20.93 -0.45
C VAL A 57 -3.57 21.91 0.19
N GLY A 58 -3.05 22.88 -0.59
CA GLY A 58 -2.17 23.92 -0.09
C GLY A 58 -0.94 23.37 0.67
N ASP A 59 -0.85 23.65 1.97
CA ASP A 59 0.30 23.28 2.81
C ASP A 59 0.53 21.76 2.92
N ASP A 60 -0.51 20.95 2.80
CA ASP A 60 -0.40 19.49 2.85
C ASP A 60 0.05 18.86 1.52
N TYR A 61 0.34 19.67 0.49
CA TYR A 61 0.82 19.18 -0.81
C TYR A 61 2.13 18.39 -0.70
N ALA A 62 3.00 18.76 0.25
CA ALA A 62 4.24 18.00 0.52
C ALA A 62 3.94 16.56 0.98
N LYS A 63 2.93 16.37 1.83
CA LYS A 63 2.46 15.04 2.27
C LYS A 63 1.89 14.24 1.09
N TYR A 64 1.14 14.90 0.21
CA TYR A 64 0.62 14.28 -1.02
C TYR A 64 1.75 13.76 -1.91
N CYS A 65 2.77 14.58 -2.17
CA CYS A 65 3.92 14.18 -2.96
C CYS A 65 4.68 13.00 -2.33
N ARG A 66 4.84 13.01 -1.00
CA ARG A 66 5.46 11.91 -0.25
C ARG A 66 4.62 10.64 -0.39
N GLY A 67 3.31 10.71 -0.22
CA GLY A 67 2.40 9.57 -0.37
C GLY A 67 2.46 8.97 -1.78
N ARG A 68 2.53 9.78 -2.82
CA ARG A 68 2.70 9.30 -4.21
C ARG A 68 4.03 8.61 -4.44
N LYS A 69 5.14 9.20 -3.98
CA LYS A 69 6.48 8.60 -4.08
C LYS A 69 6.52 7.25 -3.35
N GLN A 70 5.99 7.18 -2.14
CA GLN A 70 5.87 5.93 -1.37
C GLN A 70 5.07 4.88 -2.12
N ARG A 71 3.96 5.27 -2.75
CA ARG A 71 3.15 4.33 -3.53
C ARG A 71 3.93 3.77 -4.71
N THR A 72 4.61 4.62 -5.49
CA THR A 72 5.42 4.17 -6.63
C THR A 72 6.52 3.22 -6.16
N ALA A 73 7.24 3.58 -5.10
CA ALA A 73 8.28 2.73 -4.52
C ALA A 73 7.71 1.38 -4.06
N GLY A 74 6.59 1.38 -3.35
CA GLY A 74 5.95 0.14 -2.89
C GLY A 74 5.44 -0.74 -4.03
N CYS A 75 4.89 -0.14 -5.10
CA CYS A 75 4.47 -0.89 -6.30
C CYS A 75 5.65 -1.54 -7.04
N ILE A 76 6.86 -1.01 -6.93
CA ILE A 76 8.07 -1.59 -7.52
C ILE A 76 8.69 -2.63 -6.57
N LEU A 77 8.82 -2.30 -5.28
CA LEU A 77 9.46 -3.17 -4.30
C LEU A 77 8.69 -4.46 -4.04
N THR A 78 7.36 -4.40 -4.02
CA THR A 78 6.53 -5.58 -3.74
C THR A 78 6.73 -6.71 -4.75
N PRO A 79 6.63 -6.49 -6.07
CA PRO A 79 6.87 -7.56 -7.04
C PRO A 79 8.33 -8.03 -7.05
N ILE A 80 9.30 -7.13 -6.87
CA ILE A 80 10.72 -7.52 -6.77
C ILE A 80 10.93 -8.45 -5.57
N GLY A 81 10.41 -8.09 -4.39
CA GLY A 81 10.49 -8.92 -3.20
C GLY A 81 9.80 -10.27 -3.38
N ALA A 82 8.63 -10.30 -4.01
CA ALA A 82 7.90 -11.54 -4.29
C ALA A 82 8.68 -12.46 -5.26
N CYS A 83 9.25 -11.92 -6.34
CA CYS A 83 10.08 -12.68 -7.27
C CYS A 83 11.34 -13.23 -6.60
N THR A 84 12.00 -12.40 -5.76
CA THR A 84 13.20 -12.82 -5.02
C THR A 84 12.88 -13.95 -4.05
N LEU A 85 11.75 -13.87 -3.32
CA LEU A 85 11.28 -14.95 -2.45
C LEU A 85 10.99 -16.23 -3.23
N GLY A 86 10.30 -16.12 -4.38
CA GLY A 86 10.04 -17.29 -5.23
C GLY A 86 11.31 -17.99 -5.68
N ALA A 87 12.29 -17.22 -6.16
CA ALA A 87 13.60 -17.75 -6.56
C ALA A 87 14.36 -18.38 -5.37
N SER A 88 14.27 -17.78 -4.18
CA SER A 88 14.95 -18.28 -2.99
C SER A 88 14.38 -19.60 -2.49
N ILE A 89 13.05 -19.77 -2.58
CA ILE A 89 12.39 -21.04 -2.23
C ILE A 89 12.88 -22.15 -3.18
N TYR A 90 12.94 -21.86 -4.48
CA TYR A 90 13.45 -22.81 -5.46
C TYR A 90 14.90 -23.20 -5.18
N LEU A 91 15.79 -22.21 -4.92
CA LEU A 91 17.19 -22.46 -4.60
C LEU A 91 17.36 -23.23 -3.30
N SER A 92 16.53 -22.96 -2.29
CA SER A 92 16.53 -23.70 -1.03
C SER A 92 16.13 -25.17 -1.24
N TYR A 93 15.15 -25.42 -2.08
CA TYR A 93 14.71 -26.77 -2.43
C TYR A 93 15.81 -27.54 -3.17
N VAL A 94 16.41 -26.96 -4.21
CA VAL A 94 17.54 -27.54 -4.93
C VAL A 94 18.71 -27.74 -4.00
N GLY A 95 19.00 -26.76 -3.13
CA GLY A 95 20.04 -26.82 -2.14
C GLY A 95 19.89 -27.95 -1.14
N LEU A 96 18.65 -28.23 -0.71
CA LEU A 96 18.36 -29.36 0.18
C LEU A 96 18.72 -30.70 -0.48
N ILE A 97 18.35 -30.87 -1.74
CA ILE A 97 18.67 -32.07 -2.51
C ILE A 97 20.18 -32.22 -2.72
N THR A 98 20.86 -31.13 -3.10
CA THR A 98 22.30 -31.17 -3.39
C THR A 98 23.16 -31.31 -2.14
N THR A 99 22.66 -30.96 -0.97
CA THR A 99 23.33 -31.17 0.32
C THR A 99 23.54 -32.66 0.58
N VAL A 100 22.60 -33.52 0.16
CA VAL A 100 22.74 -34.99 0.25
C VAL A 100 23.95 -35.49 -0.55
N PHE A 101 24.32 -34.76 -1.62
CA PHE A 101 25.50 -35.06 -2.46
C PHE A 101 26.77 -34.27 -2.04
N GLY A 102 26.79 -33.71 -0.83
CA GLY A 102 27.94 -33.00 -0.29
C GLY A 102 28.16 -31.57 -0.83
N LYS A 103 27.16 -30.97 -1.47
CA LYS A 103 27.23 -29.58 -2.04
C LYS A 103 26.24 -28.66 -1.37
N PRO A 104 26.53 -28.09 -0.18
CA PRO A 104 25.56 -27.25 0.57
C PRO A 104 25.47 -25.81 0.08
N ALA A 105 26.33 -25.35 -0.83
CA ALA A 105 26.37 -23.94 -1.28
C ALA A 105 25.02 -23.38 -1.78
N PRO A 106 24.20 -24.11 -2.57
CA PRO A 106 22.90 -23.59 -3.01
C PRO A 106 21.91 -23.39 -1.87
N LEU A 107 21.99 -24.19 -0.81
CA LEU A 107 21.13 -24.04 0.37
C LEU A 107 21.41 -22.72 1.10
N TYR A 108 22.67 -22.39 1.34
CA TYR A 108 23.03 -21.12 1.98
C TYR A 108 22.63 -19.90 1.13
N ALA A 109 22.81 -19.98 -0.19
CA ALA A 109 22.37 -18.95 -1.11
C ALA A 109 20.83 -18.76 -1.07
N GLY A 110 20.07 -19.86 -1.03
CA GLY A 110 18.61 -19.83 -0.90
C GLY A 110 18.17 -19.16 0.41
N ILE A 111 18.80 -19.49 1.54
CA ILE A 111 18.49 -18.89 2.85
C ILE A 111 18.79 -17.38 2.84
N ALA A 112 19.95 -16.96 2.32
CA ALA A 112 20.31 -15.55 2.24
C ALA A 112 19.31 -14.75 1.37
N LEU A 113 18.90 -15.30 0.23
CA LEU A 113 17.89 -14.69 -0.64
C LEU A 113 16.50 -14.68 0.01
N ASN A 114 16.14 -15.64 0.85
CA ASN A 114 14.88 -15.62 1.61
C ASN A 114 14.82 -14.41 2.54
N VAL A 115 15.90 -14.17 3.30
CA VAL A 115 15.97 -13.02 4.21
C VAL A 115 15.91 -11.70 3.43
N ALA A 116 16.67 -11.58 2.35
CA ALA A 116 16.70 -10.39 1.52
C ALA A 116 15.33 -10.14 0.84
N GLY A 117 14.75 -11.16 0.20
CA GLY A 117 13.45 -11.07 -0.48
C GLY A 117 12.32 -10.77 0.49
N GLY A 118 12.33 -11.38 1.68
CA GLY A 118 11.36 -11.10 2.75
C GLY A 118 11.46 -9.66 3.24
N GLY A 119 12.65 -9.14 3.44
CA GLY A 119 12.89 -7.74 3.82
C GLY A 119 12.39 -6.74 2.77
N ILE A 120 12.69 -7.00 1.50
CA ILE A 120 12.21 -6.17 0.38
C ILE A 120 10.68 -6.20 0.28
N LEU A 121 10.07 -7.36 0.39
CA LEU A 121 8.61 -7.52 0.34
C LEU A 121 7.94 -6.80 1.50
N ALA A 122 8.41 -6.98 2.72
CA ALA A 122 7.89 -6.32 3.90
C ALA A 122 7.99 -4.79 3.80
N SER A 123 9.13 -4.26 3.34
CA SER A 123 9.32 -2.82 3.13
C SER A 123 8.40 -2.28 2.03
N GLY A 124 8.18 -3.04 0.95
CA GLY A 124 7.24 -2.70 -0.11
C GLY A 124 5.80 -2.58 0.40
N ILE A 125 5.34 -3.54 1.20
CA ILE A 125 4.00 -3.53 1.81
C ILE A 125 3.87 -2.35 2.79
N ALA A 126 4.87 -2.13 3.65
CA ALA A 126 4.86 -1.03 4.61
C ALA A 126 4.77 0.34 3.92
N THR A 127 5.51 0.54 2.83
CA THR A 127 5.44 1.79 2.04
C THR A 127 4.09 1.97 1.36
N LEU A 128 3.45 0.91 0.87
CA LEU A 128 2.08 0.96 0.31
C LEU A 128 1.05 1.33 1.37
N CYS A 129 1.13 0.74 2.57
CA CYS A 129 0.25 1.06 3.68
C CYS A 129 0.42 2.51 4.14
N GLY A 130 1.65 2.99 4.28
CA GLY A 130 1.97 4.38 4.62
C GLY A 130 1.44 5.38 3.59
N SER A 131 1.60 5.06 2.30
CA SER A 131 1.03 5.86 1.21
C SER A 131 -0.49 6.00 1.31
N ARG A 132 -1.20 4.88 1.55
CA ARG A 132 -2.67 4.88 1.71
C ARG A 132 -3.10 5.73 2.89
N SER A 133 -2.43 5.61 4.03
CA SER A 133 -2.72 6.40 5.22
C SER A 133 -2.56 7.90 4.95
N ASN A 134 -1.42 8.30 4.38
CA ASN A 134 -1.14 9.70 4.06
C ASN A 134 -2.20 10.31 3.12
N LEU A 135 -2.55 9.59 2.05
CA LEU A 135 -3.52 10.08 1.06
C LEU A 135 -4.96 10.12 1.61
N ARG A 136 -5.34 9.19 2.48
CA ARG A 136 -6.63 9.23 3.18
C ARG A 136 -6.71 10.38 4.17
N GLN A 137 -5.62 10.64 4.92
CA GLN A 137 -5.57 11.78 5.84
C GLN A 137 -5.74 13.11 5.12
N ILE A 138 -5.17 13.27 3.93
CA ILE A 138 -5.35 14.47 3.11
C ILE A 138 -6.81 14.62 2.70
N ALA A 139 -7.44 13.56 2.20
CA ALA A 139 -8.85 13.60 1.81
C ALA A 139 -9.76 13.93 3.00
N SER A 140 -9.51 13.30 4.17
CA SER A 140 -10.29 13.60 5.38
C SER A 140 -10.05 15.01 5.91
N GLY A 141 -8.81 15.49 5.89
CA GLY A 141 -8.46 16.86 6.29
C GLY A 141 -9.15 17.90 5.42
N TYR A 142 -9.15 17.72 4.10
CA TYR A 142 -9.85 18.58 3.16
C TYR A 142 -11.35 18.61 3.44
N ASN A 143 -11.97 17.46 3.62
CA ASN A 143 -13.40 17.35 3.89
C ASN A 143 -13.77 17.97 5.25
N SER A 144 -12.96 17.77 6.28
CA SER A 144 -13.17 18.38 7.61
C SER A 144 -13.06 19.91 7.56
N GLY A 145 -12.17 20.46 6.73
CA GLY A 145 -12.06 21.91 6.52
C GLY A 145 -13.26 22.52 5.80
N LYS A 146 -13.88 21.75 4.89
CA LYS A 146 -15.08 22.21 4.16
C LYS A 146 -16.37 22.09 4.96
N THR A 147 -16.47 21.14 5.87
CA THR A 147 -17.67 20.92 6.68
C THR A 147 -17.87 22.02 7.75
N GLY A 148 -16.95 22.96 7.87
CA GLY A 148 -17.13 24.20 8.67
C GLY A 148 -17.25 23.99 10.19
N THR A 149 -17.48 22.77 10.63
CA THR A 149 -17.71 22.45 12.03
C THR A 149 -16.48 21.75 12.60
N LYS A 150 -15.56 22.50 13.19
CA LYS A 150 -14.46 21.94 13.98
C LYS A 150 -14.97 21.64 15.38
N VAL A 151 -15.25 20.38 15.67
CA VAL A 151 -15.49 19.91 17.04
C VAL A 151 -14.12 19.66 17.66
N SER A 152 -13.71 20.52 18.60
CA SER A 152 -12.49 20.33 19.39
C SER A 152 -12.89 19.97 20.83
N PHE A 153 -12.31 18.90 21.33
CA PHE A 153 -12.37 18.57 22.74
C PHE A 153 -11.22 19.29 23.44
N SER A 154 -11.53 20.22 24.31
CA SER A 154 -10.51 20.86 25.14
C SER A 154 -10.84 20.62 26.61
N PRO A 155 -9.82 20.36 27.46
CA PRO A 155 -10.04 20.30 28.90
C PRO A 155 -10.47 21.70 29.35
N ALA A 156 -11.65 21.78 29.97
CA ALA A 156 -12.13 22.95 30.67
C ALA A 156 -11.85 22.76 32.17
N GLU A 157 -11.70 23.85 32.91
CA GLU A 157 -11.33 23.82 34.34
C GLU A 157 -12.25 22.95 35.22
N ASN A 158 -13.45 22.60 34.74
CA ASN A 158 -14.42 21.77 35.46
C ASN A 158 -14.91 20.57 34.63
N GLY A 159 -14.16 20.08 33.64
CA GLY A 159 -14.58 18.92 32.84
C GLY A 159 -14.13 18.96 31.40
N ILE A 160 -14.70 18.10 30.56
CA ILE A 160 -14.44 18.03 29.13
C ILE A 160 -15.40 18.98 28.41
N GLY A 161 -14.87 20.05 27.83
CA GLY A 161 -15.62 20.99 27.01
C GLY A 161 -15.61 20.58 25.53
N ILE A 162 -16.77 20.68 24.87
CA ILE A 162 -16.91 20.54 23.43
C ILE A 162 -17.03 21.93 22.84
N ALA A 163 -15.99 22.38 22.11
CA ALA A 163 -16.07 23.62 21.36
C ALA A 163 -16.44 23.31 19.89
N VAL A 164 -17.59 23.82 19.48
CA VAL A 164 -18.06 23.75 18.08
C VAL A 164 -17.80 25.10 17.46
N ARG A 165 -16.88 25.18 16.47
CA ARG A 165 -16.68 26.38 15.64
C ARG A 165 -17.38 26.15 14.32
N PHE A 166 -18.29 27.03 14.02
CA PHE A 166 -19.00 27.10 12.74
C PHE A 166 -18.17 27.89 11.72
#